data_9a5f1bec11b9d42b7febc374bbff70c6
#
_entry.id   9a5f1bec11b9d42b7febc374bbff70c6
#
_cell.length_a   1.000
_cell.length_b   1.000
_cell.length_c   1.000
_cell.angle_alpha   90.00
_cell.angle_beta   90.00
_cell.angle_gamma   90.00
#
_symmetry.space_group_name_H-M   'P 1'
#
loop_
_entity.id
_entity.type
_entity.pdbx_description
1 polymer ?
#
loop_
_entity_poly.entity_id
_entity_poly.type
_entity_poly.pdbx_seq_one_letter_code
_entity_poly.pdbx_strand_id
1 'polypeptide(L)'
;MSLEIIDVTKKLGHFTLGPLSLRIDKDIMVILGPTGSGKTTLINLIAGIITPDNGRIISDGVDITNKEIESRRIGYVFQDPTLFPHLNVHENILFGLKRKERENGETMSLVRKIIDDLGIAHLLKRNIVGLSGGEMQKISLARMLVISPKIILLDEPLSHLDTSTKDRLRIELRGILRKQQLPTIYVTHFEEDIYALSDSIAILNNGIIEERGNLEQILNSYKKPLSPSHSFLRTVTGGGNYISGKVIGSKNELTTFKVGSNTLFTVGKFSSHSKIGVMVKREDVILSKEKINTSARNMVYGEVVDIIHTSNVVDVFLKSDELNLVSRITKTAAEELAITIGENVYAIFKASAPHVIREEIDIN
;
A
#
# COMPACT_ATOMS: atom_id res chain seq x y z
N MET A 1 -8.56 -15.70 11.48
CA MET A 1 -9.49 -15.60 10.33
C MET A 1 -8.68 -15.71 9.07
N SER A 2 -9.20 -16.42 8.04
CA SER A 2 -8.52 -16.62 6.76
C SER A 2 -9.50 -16.47 5.60
N LEU A 3 -8.99 -16.04 4.46
CA LEU A 3 -9.63 -16.09 3.15
C LEU A 3 -8.81 -16.97 2.24
N GLU A 4 -9.43 -17.97 1.63
CA GLU A 4 -8.79 -18.84 0.64
C GLU A 4 -9.60 -18.81 -0.66
N ILE A 5 -8.89 -18.61 -1.74
CA ILE A 5 -9.39 -18.66 -3.12
C ILE A 5 -8.69 -19.86 -3.76
N ILE A 6 -9.45 -20.80 -4.27
CA ILE A 6 -8.92 -22.09 -4.78
C ILE A 6 -9.40 -22.28 -6.22
N ASP A 7 -8.48 -22.19 -7.17
CA ASP A 7 -8.67 -22.40 -8.59
C ASP A 7 -9.87 -21.68 -9.21
N VAL A 8 -10.11 -20.45 -8.69
CA VAL A 8 -11.24 -19.64 -9.13
C VAL A 8 -11.03 -19.15 -10.55
N THR A 9 -12.04 -19.38 -11.39
CA THR A 9 -12.08 -18.88 -12.77
C THR A 9 -13.38 -18.15 -13.05
N LYS A 10 -13.29 -17.11 -13.90
CA LYS A 10 -14.46 -16.38 -14.41
C LYS A 10 -14.22 -15.89 -15.82
N LYS A 11 -15.12 -16.25 -16.72
CA LYS A 11 -15.12 -15.77 -18.11
C LYS A 11 -16.09 -14.59 -18.25
N LEU A 12 -15.61 -13.50 -18.81
CA LEU A 12 -16.36 -12.26 -19.07
C LEU A 12 -16.10 -11.81 -20.52
N GLY A 13 -16.93 -12.27 -21.44
CA GLY A 13 -16.72 -12.04 -22.87
C GLY A 13 -15.40 -12.65 -23.37
N HIS A 14 -14.48 -11.80 -23.83
CA HIS A 14 -13.14 -12.21 -24.29
C HIS A 14 -12.11 -12.28 -23.17
N PHE A 15 -12.42 -11.77 -21.96
CA PHE A 15 -11.51 -11.79 -20.82
C PHE A 15 -11.79 -13.01 -19.92
N THR A 16 -10.73 -13.63 -19.44
CA THR A 16 -10.82 -14.73 -18.47
C THR A 16 -9.95 -14.40 -17.26
N LEU A 17 -10.56 -14.39 -16.09
CA LEU A 17 -9.85 -14.35 -14.82
C LEU A 17 -9.57 -15.79 -14.36
N GLY A 18 -8.35 -16.06 -13.99
CA GLY A 18 -7.96 -17.35 -13.40
C GLY A 18 -7.39 -18.37 -14.40
N PRO A 19 -7.07 -19.59 -13.88
CA PRO A 19 -7.33 -20.02 -12.50
C PRO A 19 -6.49 -19.25 -11.47
N LEU A 20 -7.14 -18.80 -10.38
CA LEU A 20 -6.49 -18.06 -9.31
C LEU A 20 -6.55 -18.84 -8.01
N SER A 21 -5.40 -18.95 -7.33
CA SER A 21 -5.32 -19.51 -5.99
C SER A 21 -4.54 -18.56 -5.08
N LEU A 22 -5.18 -18.11 -3.99
CA LEU A 22 -4.65 -17.18 -3.00
C LEU A 22 -5.08 -17.60 -1.60
N ARG A 23 -4.21 -17.36 -0.63
CA ARG A 23 -4.53 -17.43 0.79
C ARG A 23 -4.08 -16.15 1.47
N ILE A 24 -4.98 -15.59 2.28
CA ILE A 24 -4.75 -14.39 3.07
C ILE A 24 -5.21 -14.71 4.47
N ASP A 25 -4.32 -14.55 5.44
CA ASP A 25 -4.67 -14.72 6.84
C ASP A 25 -5.07 -13.35 7.44
N LYS A 26 -4.46 -12.91 8.53
CA LYS A 26 -4.74 -11.61 9.16
C LYS A 26 -3.91 -10.47 8.57
N ASP A 27 -3.60 -10.56 7.29
CA ASP A 27 -2.68 -9.68 6.58
C ASP A 27 -3.42 -8.73 5.64
N ILE A 28 -2.74 -7.63 5.29
CA ILE A 28 -3.17 -6.73 4.23
C ILE A 28 -2.45 -7.16 2.96
N MET A 29 -3.17 -7.80 2.04
CA MET A 29 -2.66 -8.13 0.72
C MET A 29 -3.01 -7.02 -0.26
N VAL A 30 -1.99 -6.40 -0.84
CA VAL A 30 -2.17 -5.43 -1.92
C VAL A 30 -2.15 -6.14 -3.26
N ILE A 31 -3.19 -5.94 -4.07
CA ILE A 31 -3.29 -6.46 -5.42
C ILE A 31 -3.00 -5.35 -6.42
N LEU A 32 -1.97 -5.57 -7.20
CA LEU A 32 -1.50 -4.67 -8.24
C LEU A 32 -1.80 -5.25 -9.62
N GLY A 33 -1.91 -4.38 -10.60
CA GLY A 33 -2.05 -4.78 -12.00
C GLY A 33 -2.50 -3.61 -12.87
N PRO A 34 -2.29 -3.68 -14.19
CA PRO A 34 -2.76 -2.66 -15.12
C PRO A 34 -4.30 -2.57 -15.10
N THR A 35 -4.82 -1.48 -15.65
CA THR A 35 -6.26 -1.36 -15.91
C THR A 35 -6.70 -2.51 -16.82
N GLY A 36 -7.82 -3.15 -16.47
CA GLY A 36 -8.33 -4.31 -17.19
C GLY A 36 -7.69 -5.66 -16.81
N SER A 37 -6.74 -5.72 -15.86
CA SER A 37 -6.14 -6.98 -15.44
C SER A 37 -7.07 -7.92 -14.66
N GLY A 38 -8.26 -7.42 -14.21
CA GLY A 38 -9.24 -8.23 -13.49
C GLY A 38 -9.32 -7.98 -11.98
N LYS A 39 -8.68 -6.93 -11.44
CA LYS A 39 -8.68 -6.61 -10.00
C LYS A 39 -10.09 -6.44 -9.42
N THR A 40 -10.89 -5.58 -10.02
CA THR A 40 -12.30 -5.37 -9.61
C THR A 40 -13.14 -6.64 -9.81
N THR A 41 -12.86 -7.43 -10.85
CA THR A 41 -13.51 -8.73 -11.06
C THR A 41 -13.22 -9.69 -9.91
N LEU A 42 -11.96 -9.77 -9.46
CA LEU A 42 -11.57 -10.60 -8.33
C LEU A 42 -12.27 -10.17 -7.03
N ILE A 43 -12.28 -8.87 -6.74
CA ILE A 43 -12.98 -8.34 -5.56
C ILE A 43 -14.49 -8.67 -5.63
N ASN A 44 -15.13 -8.48 -6.80
CA ASN A 44 -16.54 -8.75 -6.99
C ASN A 44 -16.89 -10.25 -6.84
N LEU A 45 -16.00 -11.16 -7.24
CA LEU A 45 -16.14 -12.60 -6.98
C LEU A 45 -16.12 -12.91 -5.49
N ILE A 46 -15.17 -12.34 -4.76
CA ILE A 46 -15.05 -12.53 -3.31
C ILE A 46 -16.26 -11.94 -2.61
N ALA A 47 -16.68 -10.72 -2.98
CA ALA A 47 -17.86 -10.07 -2.43
C ALA A 47 -19.18 -10.82 -2.72
N GLY A 48 -19.21 -11.63 -3.78
CA GLY A 48 -20.42 -12.36 -4.23
C GLY A 48 -21.32 -11.54 -5.15
N ILE A 49 -20.83 -10.42 -5.67
CA ILE A 49 -21.52 -9.61 -6.68
C ILE A 49 -21.62 -10.39 -8.00
N ILE A 50 -20.57 -11.16 -8.31
CA ILE A 50 -20.56 -12.13 -9.40
C ILE A 50 -20.14 -13.50 -8.85
N THR A 51 -20.61 -14.58 -9.49
CA THR A 51 -20.26 -15.95 -9.12
C THR A 51 -19.13 -16.46 -10.02
N PRO A 52 -18.16 -17.24 -9.49
CA PRO A 52 -17.15 -17.88 -10.30
C PRO A 52 -17.77 -18.97 -11.20
N ASP A 53 -17.12 -19.26 -12.32
CA ASP A 53 -17.51 -20.38 -13.19
C ASP A 53 -16.95 -21.72 -12.66
N ASN A 54 -15.76 -21.68 -12.03
CA ASN A 54 -15.15 -22.82 -11.34
C ASN A 54 -14.37 -22.32 -10.11
N GLY A 55 -13.98 -23.27 -9.26
CA GLY A 55 -13.21 -23.02 -8.06
C GLY A 55 -14.06 -22.72 -6.83
N ARG A 56 -13.41 -22.36 -5.73
CA ARG A 56 -14.07 -22.13 -4.45
C ARG A 56 -13.48 -20.92 -3.72
N ILE A 57 -14.32 -20.27 -2.93
CA ILE A 57 -13.94 -19.17 -2.03
C ILE A 57 -14.32 -19.60 -0.61
N ILE A 58 -13.33 -19.67 0.26
CA ILE A 58 -13.47 -20.19 1.62
C ILE A 58 -13.12 -19.08 2.62
N SER A 59 -13.97 -18.85 3.59
CA SER A 59 -13.75 -17.93 4.72
C SER A 59 -13.76 -18.72 6.02
N ASP A 60 -12.66 -18.71 6.77
CA ASP A 60 -12.50 -19.47 8.02
C ASP A 60 -12.92 -20.95 7.89
N GLY A 61 -12.51 -21.63 6.83
CA GLY A 61 -12.86 -23.02 6.55
C GLY A 61 -14.29 -23.24 6.05
N VAL A 62 -15.10 -22.18 5.91
CA VAL A 62 -16.46 -22.24 5.41
C VAL A 62 -16.50 -21.84 3.95
N ASP A 63 -17.03 -22.70 3.09
CA ASP A 63 -17.25 -22.36 1.68
C ASP A 63 -18.35 -21.28 1.56
N ILE A 64 -17.98 -20.14 0.96
CA ILE A 64 -18.87 -19.00 0.74
C ILE A 64 -19.14 -18.73 -0.75
N THR A 65 -18.69 -19.64 -1.64
CA THR A 65 -18.73 -19.45 -3.10
C THR A 65 -20.12 -19.10 -3.61
N ASN A 66 -21.13 -19.82 -3.12
CA ASN A 66 -22.52 -19.66 -3.55
C ASN A 66 -23.40 -19.00 -2.48
N LYS A 67 -22.80 -18.41 -1.44
CA LYS A 67 -23.58 -17.67 -0.44
C LYS A 67 -24.00 -16.30 -0.95
N GLU A 68 -25.20 -15.90 -0.55
CA GLU A 68 -25.68 -14.53 -0.77
C GLU A 68 -24.74 -13.49 -0.14
N ILE A 69 -24.67 -12.30 -0.74
CA ILE A 69 -23.73 -11.21 -0.36
C ILE A 69 -23.80 -10.93 1.14
N GLU A 70 -25.02 -10.78 1.68
CA GLU A 70 -25.25 -10.44 3.09
C GLU A 70 -24.75 -11.53 4.05
N SER A 71 -24.76 -12.77 3.60
CA SER A 71 -24.32 -13.94 4.39
C SER A 71 -22.82 -14.12 4.42
N ARG A 72 -22.08 -13.47 3.53
CA ARG A 72 -20.61 -13.54 3.45
C ARG A 72 -19.93 -12.72 4.55
N ARG A 73 -20.60 -11.74 5.15
CA ARG A 73 -20.05 -10.82 6.16
C ARG A 73 -18.77 -10.13 5.68
N ILE A 74 -18.80 -9.58 4.49
CA ILE A 74 -17.69 -8.87 3.86
C ILE A 74 -17.91 -7.38 3.97
N GLY A 75 -16.89 -6.67 4.43
CA GLY A 75 -16.84 -5.22 4.37
C GLY A 75 -16.22 -4.79 3.04
N TYR A 76 -16.95 -4.04 2.24
CA TYR A 76 -16.47 -3.56 0.94
C TYR A 76 -16.52 -2.03 0.89
N VAL A 77 -15.38 -1.43 0.56
CA VAL A 77 -15.28 0.00 0.25
C VAL A 77 -14.96 0.12 -1.23
N PHE A 78 -15.89 0.74 -1.97
CA PHE A 78 -15.74 1.01 -3.40
C PHE A 78 -14.83 2.20 -3.65
N GLN A 79 -14.35 2.35 -4.87
CA GLN A 79 -13.54 3.47 -5.33
C GLN A 79 -14.23 4.81 -5.04
N ASP A 80 -15.53 4.94 -5.36
CA ASP A 80 -16.37 6.05 -4.93
C ASP A 80 -16.99 5.74 -3.56
N PRO A 81 -17.01 6.66 -2.59
CA PRO A 81 -17.50 6.41 -1.23
C PRO A 81 -18.96 5.96 -1.13
N THR A 82 -19.76 6.04 -2.20
CA THR A 82 -21.15 5.57 -2.33
C THR A 82 -22.03 5.86 -1.09
N LEU A 83 -21.85 7.04 -0.48
CA LEU A 83 -22.66 7.46 0.67
C LEU A 83 -24.06 7.86 0.24
N PHE A 84 -25.04 7.65 1.11
CA PHE A 84 -26.45 7.98 0.85
C PHE A 84 -26.68 9.48 1.09
N PRO A 85 -26.93 10.28 0.03
CA PRO A 85 -27.00 11.74 0.14
C PRO A 85 -28.21 12.25 0.93
N HIS A 86 -29.26 11.46 1.07
CA HIS A 86 -30.47 11.77 1.83
C HIS A 86 -30.35 11.45 3.34
N LEU A 87 -29.25 10.83 3.76
CA LEU A 87 -28.95 10.48 5.15
C LEU A 87 -27.82 11.39 5.69
N ASN A 88 -27.87 11.72 6.98
CA ASN A 88 -26.75 12.37 7.64
C ASN A 88 -25.59 11.37 7.87
N VAL A 89 -24.46 11.85 8.40
CA VAL A 89 -23.27 11.02 8.65
C VAL A 89 -23.56 9.86 9.58
N HIS A 90 -24.24 10.11 10.71
CA HIS A 90 -24.59 9.08 11.68
C HIS A 90 -25.47 7.98 11.08
N GLU A 91 -26.48 8.37 10.34
CA GLU A 91 -27.39 7.44 9.65
C GLU A 91 -26.65 6.62 8.58
N ASN A 92 -25.72 7.23 7.83
CA ASN A 92 -24.87 6.52 6.89
C ASN A 92 -24.03 5.46 7.58
N ILE A 93 -23.39 5.78 8.70
CA ILE A 93 -22.56 4.84 9.47
C ILE A 93 -23.42 3.65 9.94
N LEU A 94 -24.59 3.92 10.51
CA LEU A 94 -25.46 2.87 11.06
C LEU A 94 -26.28 2.11 10.00
N PHE A 95 -26.21 2.48 8.73
CA PHE A 95 -27.09 1.94 7.69
C PHE A 95 -27.06 0.41 7.60
N GLY A 96 -25.87 -0.21 7.70
CA GLY A 96 -25.70 -1.66 7.63
C GLY A 96 -26.14 -2.43 8.89
N LEU A 97 -26.44 -1.74 10.00
CA LEU A 97 -26.85 -2.38 11.24
C LEU A 97 -28.38 -2.59 11.28
N LYS A 98 -28.79 -3.80 11.66
CA LYS A 98 -30.20 -4.11 11.91
C LYS A 98 -30.69 -3.38 13.17
N ARG A 99 -32.02 -3.18 13.28
CA ARG A 99 -32.61 -2.50 14.44
C ARG A 99 -32.16 -3.07 15.79
N LYS A 100 -32.15 -4.41 15.94
CA LYS A 100 -31.71 -5.09 17.17
C LYS A 100 -30.24 -4.84 17.51
N GLU A 101 -29.38 -4.69 16.48
CA GLU A 101 -27.96 -4.40 16.64
C GLU A 101 -27.75 -2.95 17.10
N ARG A 102 -28.59 -2.01 16.62
CA ARG A 102 -28.56 -0.59 17.06
C ARG A 102 -29.05 -0.42 18.51
N GLU A 103 -29.85 -1.35 19.03
CA GLU A 103 -30.33 -1.37 20.42
C GLU A 103 -29.33 -2.12 21.35
N ASN A 104 -28.33 -2.81 20.79
CA ASN A 104 -27.34 -3.56 21.57
C ASN A 104 -26.20 -2.64 22.07
N GLY A 105 -25.99 -2.60 23.37
CA GLY A 105 -24.99 -1.73 24.00
C GLY A 105 -23.55 -2.02 23.59
N GLU A 106 -23.18 -3.29 23.38
CA GLU A 106 -21.85 -3.68 22.93
C GLU A 106 -21.59 -3.22 21.49
N THR A 107 -22.59 -3.42 20.59
CA THR A 107 -22.51 -2.93 19.22
C THR A 107 -22.35 -1.41 19.18
N MET A 108 -23.12 -0.68 19.97
CA MET A 108 -23.01 0.77 20.03
C MET A 108 -21.72 1.27 20.69
N SER A 109 -21.13 0.50 21.59
CA SER A 109 -19.79 0.78 22.13
C SER A 109 -18.72 0.63 21.04
N LEU A 110 -18.80 -0.44 20.21
CA LEU A 110 -17.92 -0.62 19.05
C LEU A 110 -18.08 0.51 18.05
N VAL A 111 -19.32 0.92 17.72
CA VAL A 111 -19.60 2.05 16.82
C VAL A 111 -18.92 3.32 17.31
N ARG A 112 -19.04 3.66 18.61
CA ARG A 112 -18.39 4.83 19.20
C ARG A 112 -16.87 4.75 19.05
N LYS A 113 -16.28 3.60 19.38
CA LYS A 113 -14.83 3.39 19.24
C LYS A 113 -14.35 3.59 17.78
N ILE A 114 -15.10 3.06 16.80
CA ILE A 114 -14.76 3.27 15.36
C ILE A 114 -14.85 4.75 14.97
N ILE A 115 -15.87 5.45 15.44
CA ILE A 115 -16.05 6.89 15.20
C ILE A 115 -14.89 7.69 15.79
N ASP A 116 -14.47 7.35 17.01
CA ASP A 116 -13.35 8.00 17.69
C ASP A 116 -12.01 7.68 17.02
N ASP A 117 -11.76 6.41 16.70
CA ASP A 117 -10.55 5.97 15.98
C ASP A 117 -10.38 6.66 14.61
N LEU A 118 -11.49 6.96 13.91
CA LEU A 118 -11.49 7.70 12.64
C LEU A 118 -11.53 9.23 12.80
N GLY A 119 -11.75 9.74 14.02
CA GLY A 119 -11.79 11.16 14.32
C GLY A 119 -12.98 11.91 13.68
N ILE A 120 -14.13 11.24 13.47
CA ILE A 120 -15.30 11.77 12.75
C ILE A 120 -16.49 12.13 13.68
N ALA A 121 -16.30 12.12 15.00
CA ALA A 121 -17.37 12.40 15.96
C ALA A 121 -18.02 13.78 15.73
N HIS A 122 -17.24 14.78 15.33
CA HIS A 122 -17.71 16.15 15.04
C HIS A 122 -18.57 16.27 13.79
N LEU A 123 -18.61 15.23 12.93
CA LEU A 123 -19.35 15.21 11.67
C LEU A 123 -20.74 14.56 11.80
N LEU A 124 -21.03 13.83 12.87
CA LEU A 124 -22.19 12.92 12.97
C LEU A 124 -23.53 13.54 12.61
N LYS A 125 -23.73 14.82 12.92
CA LYS A 125 -25.00 15.54 12.64
C LYS A 125 -25.01 16.26 11.29
N ARG A 126 -23.90 16.22 10.55
CA ARG A 126 -23.78 16.92 9.26
C ARG A 126 -24.41 16.11 8.14
N ASN A 127 -24.91 16.80 7.14
CA ASN A 127 -25.27 16.17 5.87
C ASN A 127 -24.00 15.79 5.10
N ILE A 128 -24.12 14.83 4.19
CA ILE A 128 -23.00 14.36 3.35
C ILE A 128 -22.56 15.47 2.37
N VAL A 129 -23.51 16.28 1.90
CA VAL A 129 -23.22 17.39 0.98
C VAL A 129 -22.32 18.42 1.67
N GLY A 130 -21.20 18.77 1.02
CA GLY A 130 -20.22 19.73 1.52
C GLY A 130 -19.12 19.14 2.43
N LEU A 131 -19.05 17.81 2.55
CA LEU A 131 -17.91 17.15 3.18
C LEU A 131 -16.75 17.04 2.19
N SER A 132 -15.53 17.10 2.72
CA SER A 132 -14.32 16.81 1.94
C SER A 132 -14.25 15.33 1.52
N GLY A 133 -13.48 15.02 0.48
CA GLY A 133 -13.28 13.63 0.03
C GLY A 133 -12.72 12.74 1.14
N GLY A 134 -11.78 13.25 1.93
CA GLY A 134 -11.21 12.51 3.06
C GLY A 134 -12.22 12.23 4.18
N GLU A 135 -13.13 13.17 4.47
CA GLU A 135 -14.22 12.95 5.42
C GLU A 135 -15.22 11.90 4.90
N MET A 136 -15.60 11.98 3.62
CA MET A 136 -16.48 10.99 2.99
C MET A 136 -15.84 9.59 3.02
N GLN A 137 -14.55 9.50 2.77
CA GLN A 137 -13.82 8.23 2.82
C GLN A 137 -13.81 7.63 4.24
N LYS A 138 -13.55 8.45 5.27
CA LYS A 138 -13.60 8.02 6.68
C LYS A 138 -15.00 7.51 7.07
N ILE A 139 -16.06 8.16 6.59
CA ILE A 139 -17.44 7.74 6.84
C ILE A 139 -17.73 6.41 6.14
N SER A 140 -17.26 6.22 4.91
CA SER A 140 -17.38 4.95 4.18
C SER A 140 -16.67 3.80 4.91
N LEU A 141 -15.47 4.06 5.43
CA LEU A 141 -14.73 3.10 6.26
C LEU A 141 -15.48 2.79 7.56
N ALA A 142 -16.01 3.81 8.26
CA ALA A 142 -16.82 3.60 9.46
C ALA A 142 -18.02 2.70 9.17
N ARG A 143 -18.79 3.01 8.11
CA ARG A 143 -19.95 2.22 7.69
C ARG A 143 -19.60 0.76 7.40
N MET A 144 -18.45 0.52 6.80
CA MET A 144 -17.94 -0.82 6.53
C MET A 144 -17.52 -1.56 7.82
N LEU A 145 -16.89 -0.87 8.77
CA LEU A 145 -16.38 -1.50 9.99
C LEU A 145 -17.46 -1.84 11.02
N VAL A 146 -18.52 -1.02 11.13
CA VAL A 146 -19.57 -1.21 12.16
C VAL A 146 -20.35 -2.51 11.98
N ILE A 147 -20.41 -3.09 10.79
CA ILE A 147 -21.06 -4.38 10.54
C ILE A 147 -20.23 -5.58 11.01
N SER A 148 -19.07 -5.33 11.64
CA SER A 148 -18.14 -6.38 12.11
C SER A 148 -17.85 -7.43 11.02
N PRO A 149 -17.24 -7.02 9.90
CA PRO A 149 -16.95 -7.92 8.80
C PRO A 149 -15.97 -9.02 9.20
N LYS A 150 -15.89 -10.10 8.41
CA LYS A 150 -14.87 -11.14 8.52
C LYS A 150 -13.73 -10.97 7.51
N ILE A 151 -14.00 -10.28 6.43
CA ILE A 151 -13.08 -9.97 5.33
C ILE A 151 -13.27 -8.51 4.96
N ILE A 152 -12.18 -7.81 4.65
CA ILE A 152 -12.20 -6.41 4.21
C ILE A 152 -11.73 -6.36 2.76
N LEU A 153 -12.50 -5.69 1.91
CA LEU A 153 -12.19 -5.43 0.51
C LEU A 153 -12.18 -3.92 0.27
N LEU A 154 -11.08 -3.42 -0.29
CA LEU A 154 -10.87 -2.00 -0.56
C LEU A 154 -10.46 -1.84 -2.03
N ASP A 155 -11.31 -1.20 -2.84
CA ASP A 155 -11.07 -0.97 -4.26
C ASP A 155 -10.67 0.50 -4.49
N GLU A 156 -9.37 0.76 -4.63
CA GLU A 156 -8.78 2.09 -4.83
C GLU A 156 -9.32 3.18 -3.89
N PRO A 157 -9.44 2.93 -2.58
CA PRO A 157 -10.22 3.78 -1.68
C PRO A 157 -9.68 5.20 -1.51
N LEU A 158 -8.43 5.47 -1.90
CA LEU A 158 -7.81 6.78 -1.76
C LEU A 158 -7.61 7.50 -3.10
N SER A 159 -8.09 6.95 -4.22
CA SER A 159 -7.78 7.44 -5.58
C SER A 159 -8.19 8.90 -5.81
N HIS A 160 -9.36 9.32 -5.31
CA HIS A 160 -9.95 10.64 -5.56
C HIS A 160 -9.51 11.76 -4.59
N LEU A 161 -8.51 11.49 -3.74
CA LEU A 161 -8.03 12.44 -2.75
C LEU A 161 -6.80 13.19 -3.24
N ASP A 162 -6.57 14.41 -2.73
CA ASP A 162 -5.31 15.13 -2.91
C ASP A 162 -4.15 14.44 -2.19
N THR A 163 -2.91 14.70 -2.63
CA THR A 163 -1.71 14.00 -2.15
C THR A 163 -1.52 14.13 -0.64
N SER A 164 -1.71 15.34 -0.08
CA SER A 164 -1.48 15.57 1.35
C SER A 164 -2.49 14.83 2.24
N THR A 165 -3.73 14.75 1.79
CA THR A 165 -4.79 13.98 2.45
C THR A 165 -4.54 12.48 2.33
N LYS A 166 -4.08 12.00 1.17
CA LYS A 166 -3.72 10.58 0.96
C LYS A 166 -2.66 10.12 1.95
N ASP A 167 -1.57 10.85 2.09
CA ASP A 167 -0.44 10.45 2.94
C ASP A 167 -0.86 10.26 4.40
N ARG A 168 -1.65 11.20 4.93
CA ARG A 168 -2.20 11.08 6.28
C ARG A 168 -3.16 9.89 6.41
N LEU A 169 -4.08 9.73 5.45
CA LEU A 169 -5.07 8.65 5.49
C LEU A 169 -4.45 7.26 5.31
N ARG A 170 -3.34 7.10 4.57
CA ARG A 170 -2.60 5.83 4.48
C ARG A 170 -2.15 5.34 5.85
N ILE A 171 -1.53 6.22 6.63
CA ILE A 171 -1.03 5.89 7.97
C ILE A 171 -2.19 5.53 8.91
N GLU A 172 -3.26 6.37 8.92
CA GLU A 172 -4.45 6.12 9.71
C GLU A 172 -5.12 4.78 9.32
N LEU A 173 -5.30 4.54 8.02
CA LEU A 173 -5.94 3.34 7.48
C LEU A 173 -5.17 2.07 7.84
N ARG A 174 -3.82 2.08 7.69
CA ARG A 174 -3.00 0.95 8.12
C ARG A 174 -3.20 0.63 9.59
N GLY A 175 -3.16 1.65 10.46
CA GLY A 175 -3.40 1.48 11.90
C GLY A 175 -4.76 0.85 12.20
N ILE A 176 -5.81 1.29 11.50
CA ILE A 176 -7.17 0.77 11.64
C ILE A 176 -7.26 -0.69 11.17
N LEU A 177 -6.76 -0.99 9.97
CA LEU A 177 -6.81 -2.34 9.39
C LEU A 177 -6.02 -3.34 10.23
N ARG A 178 -4.85 -2.96 10.73
CA ARG A 178 -4.04 -3.79 11.62
C ARG A 178 -4.73 -4.10 12.96
N LYS A 179 -5.45 -3.14 13.53
CA LYS A 179 -6.24 -3.38 14.76
C LYS A 179 -7.37 -4.40 14.53
N GLN A 180 -7.93 -4.49 13.31
CA GLN A 180 -9.00 -5.43 13.00
C GLN A 180 -8.54 -6.88 12.95
N GLN A 181 -7.28 -7.17 12.63
CA GLN A 181 -6.75 -8.53 12.51
C GLN A 181 -7.59 -9.42 11.56
N LEU A 182 -7.98 -8.87 10.42
CA LEU A 182 -8.82 -9.49 9.41
C LEU A 182 -8.09 -9.66 8.09
N PRO A 183 -8.39 -10.72 7.32
CA PRO A 183 -7.96 -10.81 5.93
C PRO A 183 -8.43 -9.56 5.17
N THR A 184 -7.49 -8.83 4.60
CA THR A 184 -7.78 -7.59 3.88
C THR A 184 -7.18 -7.66 2.48
N ILE A 185 -8.00 -7.40 1.47
CA ILE A 185 -7.55 -7.17 0.10
C ILE A 185 -7.67 -5.68 -0.20
N TYR A 186 -6.57 -5.10 -0.63
CA TYR A 186 -6.48 -3.72 -1.02
C TYR A 186 -6.04 -3.64 -2.49
N VAL A 187 -6.89 -3.12 -3.34
CA VAL A 187 -6.56 -2.89 -4.76
C VAL A 187 -6.12 -1.45 -4.95
N THR A 188 -5.02 -1.27 -5.64
CA THR A 188 -4.48 0.05 -5.99
C THR A 188 -3.59 -0.02 -7.22
N HIS A 189 -3.30 1.15 -7.77
CA HIS A 189 -2.25 1.37 -8.76
C HIS A 189 -1.23 2.42 -8.29
N PHE A 190 -1.37 2.91 -7.03
CA PHE A 190 -0.45 3.87 -6.42
C PHE A 190 0.66 3.16 -5.66
N GLU A 191 1.89 3.54 -5.96
CA GLU A 191 3.10 3.01 -5.34
C GLU A 191 3.12 3.21 -3.83
N GLU A 192 2.77 4.40 -3.38
CA GLU A 192 2.80 4.76 -1.98
C GLU A 192 1.85 3.91 -1.13
N ASP A 193 0.71 3.48 -1.71
CA ASP A 193 -0.22 2.57 -1.02
C ASP A 193 0.43 1.21 -0.77
N ILE A 194 1.22 0.72 -1.74
CA ILE A 194 1.94 -0.55 -1.62
C ILE A 194 2.88 -0.51 -0.42
N TYR A 195 3.73 0.51 -0.39
CA TYR A 195 4.73 0.65 0.67
C TYR A 195 4.11 0.92 2.04
N ALA A 196 3.05 1.75 2.07
CA ALA A 196 2.40 2.11 3.31
C ALA A 196 1.55 0.99 3.89
N LEU A 197 0.83 0.22 3.08
CA LEU A 197 -0.25 -0.65 3.53
C LEU A 197 0.10 -2.14 3.47
N SER A 198 0.89 -2.61 2.49
CA SER A 198 1.03 -4.03 2.22
C SER A 198 1.80 -4.79 3.30
N ASP A 199 1.34 -5.99 3.60
CA ASP A 199 2.09 -7.06 4.25
C ASP A 199 2.55 -8.08 3.22
N SER A 200 1.67 -8.33 2.24
CA SER A 200 1.96 -9.13 1.06
C SER A 200 1.41 -8.44 -0.19
N ILE A 201 1.99 -8.76 -1.33
CA ILE A 201 1.64 -8.20 -2.63
C ILE A 201 1.36 -9.35 -3.59
N ALA A 202 0.34 -9.19 -4.42
CA ALA A 202 0.08 -10.05 -5.56
C ALA A 202 -0.05 -9.21 -6.82
N ILE A 203 0.61 -9.62 -7.90
CA ILE A 203 0.57 -8.94 -9.19
C ILE A 203 -0.37 -9.69 -10.10
N LEU A 204 -1.48 -9.03 -10.44
CA LEU A 204 -2.48 -9.55 -11.34
C LEU A 204 -2.30 -8.94 -12.73
N ASN A 205 -2.03 -9.77 -13.71
CA ASN A 205 -1.89 -9.34 -15.11
C ASN A 205 -2.64 -10.31 -16.03
N ASN A 206 -3.40 -9.76 -16.97
CA ASN A 206 -4.20 -10.54 -17.91
C ASN A 206 -5.02 -11.67 -17.25
N GLY A 207 -5.56 -11.43 -16.07
CA GLY A 207 -6.41 -12.38 -15.35
C GLY A 207 -5.67 -13.43 -14.53
N ILE A 208 -4.34 -13.46 -14.51
CA ILE A 208 -3.53 -14.40 -13.74
C ILE A 208 -2.64 -13.69 -12.73
N ILE A 209 -2.33 -14.36 -11.63
CA ILE A 209 -1.32 -13.86 -10.68
C ILE A 209 0.05 -14.31 -11.18
N GLU A 210 0.84 -13.32 -11.62
CA GLU A 210 2.19 -13.55 -12.13
C GLU A 210 3.22 -13.70 -11.02
N GLU A 211 3.04 -12.93 -9.94
CA GLU A 211 3.98 -12.91 -8.84
C GLU A 211 3.27 -12.64 -7.51
N ARG A 212 3.78 -13.22 -6.42
CA ARG A 212 3.30 -13.00 -5.06
C ARG A 212 4.47 -13.06 -4.08
N GLY A 213 4.47 -12.17 -3.10
CA GLY A 213 5.48 -12.15 -2.05
C GLY A 213 5.26 -11.00 -1.06
N ASN A 214 6.15 -10.89 -0.08
CA ASN A 214 6.22 -9.66 0.71
C ASN A 214 6.92 -8.55 -0.10
N LEU A 215 6.81 -7.30 0.39
CA LEU A 215 7.38 -6.14 -0.30
C LEU A 215 8.86 -6.33 -0.64
N GLU A 216 9.65 -6.86 0.28
CA GLU A 216 11.08 -7.06 0.10
C GLU A 216 11.40 -8.13 -0.96
N GLN A 217 10.66 -9.23 -0.97
CA GLN A 217 10.78 -10.27 -2.00
C GLN A 217 10.44 -9.72 -3.38
N ILE A 218 9.33 -9.02 -3.49
CA ILE A 218 8.90 -8.39 -4.74
C ILE A 218 9.93 -7.38 -5.22
N LEU A 219 10.42 -6.47 -4.37
CA LEU A 219 11.45 -5.50 -4.74
C LEU A 219 12.79 -6.16 -5.11
N ASN A 220 13.14 -7.29 -4.50
CA ASN A 220 14.36 -8.03 -4.83
C ASN A 220 14.25 -8.84 -6.12
N SER A 221 13.04 -9.27 -6.53
CA SER A 221 12.82 -9.95 -7.81
C SER A 221 13.08 -9.02 -9.02
N TYR A 222 12.97 -7.69 -8.82
CA TYR A 222 13.29 -6.69 -9.85
C TYR A 222 14.74 -6.63 -10.29
N LYS A 223 15.64 -7.18 -9.49
CA LYS A 223 17.07 -7.23 -9.84
C LYS A 223 17.38 -8.23 -10.94
N LYS A 224 16.38 -9.06 -11.35
CA LYS A 224 16.51 -9.97 -12.49
C LYS A 224 15.93 -9.29 -13.74
N PRO A 225 16.65 -9.17 -14.84
CA PRO A 225 16.09 -8.71 -16.10
C PRO A 225 15.10 -9.75 -16.63
N LEU A 226 13.99 -9.28 -17.25
CA LEU A 226 13.16 -10.04 -18.19
C LEU A 226 11.96 -10.84 -17.64
N SER A 227 10.95 -10.15 -17.08
CA SER A 227 9.57 -10.62 -17.25
C SER A 227 8.65 -9.43 -17.56
N PRO A 228 7.54 -9.60 -18.28
CA PRO A 228 6.55 -8.54 -18.55
C PRO A 228 5.96 -7.94 -17.26
N SER A 229 5.83 -8.73 -16.19
CA SER A 229 5.42 -8.31 -14.85
C SER A 229 6.37 -7.26 -14.26
N HIS A 230 7.67 -7.43 -14.46
CA HIS A 230 8.68 -6.44 -14.03
C HIS A 230 8.52 -5.09 -14.74
N SER A 231 8.10 -5.09 -15.99
CA SER A 231 7.80 -3.87 -16.74
C SER A 231 6.65 -3.08 -16.12
N PHE A 232 5.56 -3.76 -15.76
CA PHE A 232 4.41 -3.12 -15.13
C PHE A 232 4.76 -2.54 -13.75
N LEU A 233 5.45 -3.30 -12.94
CA LEU A 233 5.86 -2.84 -11.63
C LEU A 233 6.85 -1.67 -11.71
N ARG A 234 7.81 -1.67 -12.63
CA ARG A 234 8.67 -0.50 -12.91
C ARG A 234 7.84 0.74 -13.25
N THR A 235 6.72 0.57 -13.92
CA THR A 235 5.80 1.66 -14.25
C THR A 235 5.01 2.11 -13.04
N VAL A 236 4.54 1.17 -12.21
CA VAL A 236 3.71 1.44 -11.03
C VAL A 236 4.56 1.90 -9.84
N THR A 237 5.76 1.33 -9.65
CA THR A 237 6.65 1.74 -8.56
C THR A 237 7.42 3.02 -8.89
N GLY A 238 6.98 3.82 -9.89
CA GLY A 238 7.58 5.14 -10.26
C GLY A 238 9.10 5.18 -10.17
N GLY A 239 9.65 4.08 -9.66
CA GLY A 239 11.04 3.82 -9.47
C GLY A 239 11.66 4.52 -8.28
N GLY A 240 10.91 4.81 -7.23
CA GLY A 240 11.46 5.32 -5.98
C GLY A 240 12.36 4.31 -5.26
N ASN A 241 13.18 4.80 -4.34
CA ASN A 241 13.99 4.00 -3.44
C ASN A 241 13.24 3.75 -2.15
N TYR A 242 12.71 2.54 -1.97
CA TYR A 242 12.20 2.12 -0.67
C TYR A 242 13.34 1.68 0.23
N ILE A 243 13.46 2.31 1.39
CA ILE A 243 14.50 2.07 2.37
C ILE A 243 13.83 1.75 3.70
N SER A 244 14.06 0.57 4.23
CA SER A 244 13.56 0.18 5.56
C SER A 244 14.71 0.08 6.55
N GLY A 245 14.56 0.74 7.70
CA GLY A 245 15.62 0.76 8.70
C GLY A 245 15.12 0.94 10.12
N LYS A 246 16.00 0.65 11.09
CA LYS A 246 15.70 0.77 12.52
C LYS A 246 16.08 2.16 13.03
N VAL A 247 15.13 2.83 13.70
CA VAL A 247 15.37 4.15 14.32
C VAL A 247 16.33 4.00 15.49
N ILE A 248 17.41 4.81 15.45
CA ILE A 248 18.38 4.91 16.55
C ILE A 248 17.95 6.00 17.54
N GLY A 249 17.45 7.11 17.03
CA GLY A 249 16.99 8.22 17.84
C GLY A 249 16.59 9.44 17.01
N SER A 250 15.91 10.38 17.66
CA SER A 250 15.46 11.64 17.05
C SER A 250 15.95 12.83 17.88
N LYS A 251 16.51 13.84 17.21
CA LYS A 251 16.95 15.09 17.83
C LYS A 251 16.60 16.26 16.92
N ASN A 252 15.92 17.30 17.46
CA ASN A 252 15.56 18.51 16.73
C ASN A 252 14.85 18.21 15.39
N GLU A 253 13.80 17.35 15.43
CA GLU A 253 13.04 16.92 14.27
C GLU A 253 13.84 16.17 13.19
N LEU A 254 15.06 15.79 13.47
CA LEU A 254 15.87 14.94 12.63
C LEU A 254 15.98 13.56 13.26
N THR A 255 15.51 12.56 12.55
CA THR A 255 15.62 11.16 12.97
C THR A 255 16.76 10.48 12.26
N THR A 256 17.54 9.74 13.04
CA THR A 256 18.63 8.87 12.58
C THR A 256 18.14 7.43 12.57
N PHE A 257 18.37 6.72 11.47
CA PHE A 257 18.02 5.30 11.35
C PHE A 257 19.14 4.51 10.64
N LYS A 258 19.21 3.21 10.90
CA LYS A 258 20.21 2.28 10.33
C LYS A 258 19.61 1.34 9.32
N VAL A 259 20.38 1.09 8.24
CA VAL A 259 20.15 0.06 7.22
C VAL A 259 21.47 -0.66 6.98
N GLY A 260 21.62 -1.87 7.52
CA GLY A 260 22.92 -2.54 7.58
C GLY A 260 23.96 -1.66 8.26
N SER A 261 25.09 -1.45 7.62
CA SER A 261 26.17 -0.56 8.08
C SER A 261 25.89 0.92 7.85
N ASN A 262 24.90 1.27 7.00
CA ASN A 262 24.62 2.64 6.63
C ASN A 262 23.80 3.37 7.69
N THR A 263 24.18 4.62 8.00
CA THR A 263 23.44 5.52 8.88
C THR A 263 22.78 6.61 8.03
N LEU A 264 21.46 6.71 8.11
CA LEU A 264 20.66 7.63 7.31
C LEU A 264 19.83 8.56 8.19
N PHE A 265 19.39 9.66 7.60
CA PHE A 265 18.66 10.74 8.25
C PHE A 265 17.37 11.05 7.52
N THR A 266 16.29 11.29 8.26
CA THR A 266 15.01 11.81 7.76
C THR A 266 14.46 12.87 8.69
N VAL A 267 13.62 13.75 8.17
CA VAL A 267 12.90 14.76 8.95
C VAL A 267 11.68 14.12 9.63
N GLY A 268 11.41 14.50 10.85
CA GLY A 268 10.32 14.01 11.69
C GLY A 268 10.80 13.39 12.99
N LYS A 269 9.88 13.15 13.91
CA LYS A 269 10.13 12.45 15.18
C LYS A 269 9.49 11.09 15.14
N PHE A 270 10.29 10.05 15.33
CA PHE A 270 9.87 8.66 15.35
C PHE A 270 10.36 7.99 16.63
N SER A 271 9.65 6.96 17.06
CA SER A 271 9.95 6.24 18.30
C SER A 271 11.32 5.54 18.19
N SER A 272 12.15 5.68 19.23
CA SER A 272 13.42 4.93 19.30
C SER A 272 13.13 3.44 19.24
N HIS A 273 13.92 2.71 18.45
CA HIS A 273 13.81 1.29 18.18
C HIS A 273 12.65 0.89 17.26
N SER A 274 11.77 1.81 16.84
CA SER A 274 10.80 1.50 15.79
C SER A 274 11.50 1.19 14.46
N LYS A 275 10.82 0.44 13.60
CA LYS A 275 11.24 0.23 12.21
C LYS A 275 10.49 1.21 11.32
N ILE A 276 11.21 2.02 10.55
CA ILE A 276 10.61 2.96 9.59
C ILE A 276 10.87 2.51 8.16
N GLY A 277 9.88 2.74 7.30
CA GLY A 277 10.02 2.65 5.85
C GLY A 277 9.96 4.04 5.25
N VAL A 278 10.97 4.41 4.49
CA VAL A 278 11.04 5.71 3.81
C VAL A 278 11.14 5.53 2.31
N MET A 279 10.57 6.47 1.57
CA MET A 279 10.67 6.57 0.12
C MET A 279 11.55 7.75 -0.26
N VAL A 280 12.52 7.51 -1.15
CA VAL A 280 13.36 8.55 -1.76
C VAL A 280 13.20 8.48 -3.27
N LYS A 281 12.83 9.59 -3.91
CA LYS A 281 12.72 9.62 -5.37
C LYS A 281 14.09 9.43 -6.02
N ARG A 282 14.14 8.77 -7.17
CA ARG A 282 15.39 8.55 -7.92
C ARG A 282 16.07 9.84 -8.32
N GLU A 283 15.25 10.84 -8.65
CA GLU A 283 15.69 12.17 -9.05
C GLU A 283 16.32 12.97 -7.89
N ASP A 284 16.00 12.63 -6.65
CA ASP A 284 16.55 13.27 -5.45
C ASP A 284 17.92 12.69 -5.05
N VAL A 285 18.33 11.58 -5.66
CA VAL A 285 19.63 10.93 -5.42
C VAL A 285 20.66 11.43 -6.41
N ILE A 286 21.60 12.24 -5.93
CA ILE A 286 22.71 12.80 -6.69
C ILE A 286 23.90 11.82 -6.65
N LEU A 287 24.62 11.68 -7.76
CA LEU A 287 25.84 10.86 -7.82
C LEU A 287 27.10 11.73 -7.82
N SER A 288 28.14 11.25 -7.15
CA SER A 288 29.46 11.86 -7.17
C SER A 288 30.53 10.78 -7.09
N LYS A 289 31.63 10.94 -7.85
CA LYS A 289 32.81 10.05 -7.74
C LYS A 289 33.64 10.33 -6.49
N GLU A 290 33.56 11.56 -5.98
CA GLU A 290 34.32 11.99 -4.82
C GLU A 290 33.38 12.36 -3.67
N LYS A 291 33.89 12.28 -2.46
CA LYS A 291 33.21 12.78 -1.28
C LYS A 291 33.14 14.30 -1.32
N ILE A 292 31.95 14.87 -1.39
CA ILE A 292 31.74 16.32 -1.47
C ILE A 292 31.24 16.91 -0.15
N ASN A 293 31.62 18.14 0.12
CA ASN A 293 31.06 18.90 1.25
C ASN A 293 29.75 19.55 0.83
N THR A 294 28.64 19.15 1.44
CA THR A 294 27.28 19.56 1.04
C THR A 294 26.35 19.61 2.25
N SER A 295 25.22 20.31 2.08
CA SER A 295 24.12 20.32 3.07
C SER A 295 23.32 19.01 3.11
N ALA A 296 23.49 18.10 2.17
CA ALA A 296 22.87 16.79 2.17
C ALA A 296 23.51 15.91 3.26
N ARG A 297 22.68 15.37 4.15
CA ARG A 297 23.17 14.56 5.28
C ARG A 297 23.30 13.08 4.96
N ASN A 298 22.58 12.60 3.95
CA ASN A 298 22.69 11.22 3.51
C ASN A 298 23.75 11.12 2.43
N MET A 299 24.77 10.34 2.71
CA MET A 299 25.86 10.07 1.78
C MET A 299 26.24 8.59 1.92
N VAL A 300 25.91 7.82 0.91
CA VAL A 300 26.07 6.37 0.84
C VAL A 300 27.13 6.07 -0.21
N TYR A 301 28.19 5.37 0.19
CA TYR A 301 29.22 4.88 -0.73
C TYR A 301 28.86 3.47 -1.17
N GLY A 302 28.72 3.24 -2.46
CA GLY A 302 28.24 1.97 -3.00
C GLY A 302 28.78 1.68 -4.39
N GLU A 303 28.74 0.40 -4.76
CA GLU A 303 29.14 -0.11 -6.06
C GLU A 303 27.99 0.06 -7.07
N VAL A 304 28.28 0.50 -8.27
CA VAL A 304 27.36 0.52 -9.42
C VAL A 304 27.17 -0.91 -9.93
N VAL A 305 26.00 -1.46 -9.72
CA VAL A 305 25.69 -2.86 -10.09
C VAL A 305 24.98 -3.00 -11.43
N ASP A 306 24.30 -1.93 -11.90
CA ASP A 306 23.62 -1.92 -13.20
C ASP A 306 23.38 -0.48 -13.68
N ILE A 307 23.26 -0.30 -15.02
CA ILE A 307 22.98 0.99 -15.66
C ILE A 307 21.94 0.76 -16.75
N ILE A 308 20.78 1.40 -16.63
CA ILE A 308 19.71 1.30 -17.63
C ILE A 308 19.52 2.61 -18.34
N HIS A 309 19.75 2.61 -19.65
CA HIS A 309 19.53 3.74 -20.51
C HIS A 309 18.08 3.78 -21.01
N THR A 310 17.42 4.91 -20.85
CA THR A 310 16.14 5.21 -21.47
C THR A 310 16.31 6.34 -22.50
N SER A 311 15.22 6.81 -23.13
CA SER A 311 15.34 7.83 -24.19
C SER A 311 16.14 9.07 -23.76
N ASN A 312 15.86 9.62 -22.57
CA ASN A 312 16.43 10.90 -22.13
C ASN A 312 17.16 10.85 -20.79
N VAL A 313 17.04 9.76 -20.04
CA VAL A 313 17.63 9.61 -18.70
C VAL A 313 18.32 8.27 -18.56
N VAL A 314 19.16 8.18 -17.55
CA VAL A 314 19.90 6.97 -17.16
C VAL A 314 19.58 6.66 -15.72
N ASP A 315 19.11 5.45 -15.45
CA ASP A 315 18.94 4.92 -14.10
C ASP A 315 20.21 4.14 -13.72
N VAL A 316 20.89 4.59 -12.68
CA VAL A 316 22.11 3.99 -12.15
C VAL A 316 21.75 3.27 -10.85
N PHE A 317 21.99 1.96 -10.81
CA PHE A 317 21.69 1.09 -9.67
C PHE A 317 22.94 0.92 -8.81
N LEU A 318 22.81 1.24 -7.53
CA LEU A 318 23.90 1.16 -6.57
C LEU A 318 23.56 0.16 -5.46
N LYS A 319 24.59 -0.53 -5.00
CA LYS A 319 24.53 -1.43 -3.84
C LYS A 319 25.55 -1.01 -2.80
N SER A 320 25.09 -0.86 -1.54
CA SER A 320 25.94 -0.60 -0.39
C SER A 320 25.45 -1.46 0.77
N ASP A 321 26.13 -2.59 1.03
CA ASP A 321 25.73 -3.59 2.02
C ASP A 321 24.26 -4.05 1.79
N GLU A 322 23.37 -3.85 2.77
CA GLU A 322 21.95 -4.17 2.65
C GLU A 322 21.14 -3.12 1.87
N LEU A 323 21.72 -1.94 1.63
CA LEU A 323 21.05 -0.81 0.97
C LEU A 323 21.24 -0.88 -0.54
N ASN A 324 20.12 -0.78 -1.27
CA ASN A 324 20.12 -0.65 -2.71
C ASN A 324 19.44 0.67 -3.07
N LEU A 325 20.10 1.46 -3.90
CA LEU A 325 19.61 2.76 -4.36
C LEU A 325 19.61 2.82 -5.88
N VAL A 326 18.69 3.61 -6.41
CA VAL A 326 18.67 3.96 -7.84
C VAL A 326 18.73 5.48 -7.93
N SER A 327 19.64 5.99 -8.70
CA SER A 327 19.70 7.40 -9.08
C SER A 327 19.28 7.57 -10.53
N ARG A 328 18.45 8.54 -10.80
CA ARG A 328 18.05 8.93 -12.16
C ARG A 328 18.73 10.22 -12.52
N ILE A 329 19.59 10.15 -13.53
CA ILE A 329 20.37 11.28 -14.04
C ILE A 329 20.13 11.48 -15.54
N THR A 330 20.49 12.64 -16.04
CA THR A 330 20.46 12.89 -17.49
C THR A 330 21.56 12.09 -18.20
N LYS A 331 21.39 11.82 -19.50
CA LYS A 331 22.43 11.18 -20.30
C LYS A 331 23.74 11.95 -20.28
N THR A 332 23.66 13.27 -20.41
CA THR A 332 24.84 14.15 -20.37
C THR A 332 25.59 14.00 -19.05
N ALA A 333 24.87 13.99 -17.90
CA ALA A 333 25.52 13.80 -16.60
C ALA A 333 26.17 12.42 -16.47
N ALA A 334 25.56 11.37 -17.04
CA ALA A 334 26.14 10.02 -17.02
C ALA A 334 27.43 9.96 -17.86
N GLU A 335 27.45 10.64 -19.00
CA GLU A 335 28.62 10.76 -19.88
C GLU A 335 29.74 11.58 -19.23
N GLU A 336 29.42 12.74 -18.66
CA GLU A 336 30.39 13.59 -17.95
C GLU A 336 31.03 12.91 -16.74
N LEU A 337 30.21 12.19 -15.96
CA LEU A 337 30.69 11.42 -14.83
C LEU A 337 31.38 10.12 -15.25
N ALA A 338 31.24 9.69 -16.50
CA ALA A 338 31.81 8.45 -17.04
C ALA A 338 31.60 7.26 -16.09
N ILE A 339 30.36 7.07 -15.62
CA ILE A 339 30.00 6.03 -14.66
C ILE A 339 29.99 4.67 -15.35
N THR A 340 30.61 3.68 -14.75
CA THR A 340 30.70 2.31 -15.26
C THR A 340 30.24 1.29 -14.20
N ILE A 341 29.75 0.14 -14.65
CA ILE A 341 29.39 -0.99 -13.76
C ILE A 341 30.66 -1.50 -13.05
N GLY A 342 30.55 -1.78 -11.75
CA GLY A 342 31.66 -2.19 -10.88
C GLY A 342 32.42 -1.03 -10.24
N GLU A 343 32.11 0.22 -10.62
CA GLU A 343 32.72 1.39 -10.00
C GLU A 343 32.01 1.76 -8.70
N ASN A 344 32.78 2.30 -7.73
CA ASN A 344 32.19 2.81 -6.51
C ASN A 344 31.96 4.31 -6.59
N VAL A 345 30.74 4.75 -6.24
CA VAL A 345 30.34 6.16 -6.24
C VAL A 345 29.58 6.52 -4.95
N TYR A 346 29.47 7.80 -4.67
CA TYR A 346 28.64 8.32 -3.60
C TYR A 346 27.24 8.62 -4.13
N ALA A 347 26.21 8.05 -3.48
CA ALA A 347 24.82 8.43 -3.62
C ALA A 347 24.46 9.41 -2.50
N ILE A 348 24.00 10.62 -2.87
CA ILE A 348 23.86 11.74 -1.95
C ILE A 348 22.43 12.29 -2.04
N PHE A 349 21.76 12.45 -0.89
CA PHE A 349 20.44 13.05 -0.83
C PHE A 349 20.18 13.80 0.49
N LYS A 350 19.33 14.83 0.45
CA LYS A 350 19.00 15.62 1.63
C LYS A 350 18.23 14.80 2.66
N ALA A 351 18.33 15.15 3.95
CA ALA A 351 17.49 14.55 5.00
C ALA A 351 15.99 14.83 4.84
N SER A 352 15.62 15.84 4.05
CA SER A 352 14.23 16.16 3.69
C SER A 352 13.71 15.38 2.48
N ALA A 353 14.56 14.65 1.75
CA ALA A 353 14.15 13.86 0.59
C ALA A 353 13.41 12.56 0.99
N PRO A 354 13.81 11.82 2.06
CA PRO A 354 13.07 10.65 2.50
C PRO A 354 11.70 11.05 3.06
N HIS A 355 10.63 10.53 2.44
CA HIS A 355 9.28 10.57 2.99
C HIS A 355 9.03 9.30 3.78
N VAL A 356 8.70 9.44 5.08
CA VAL A 356 8.34 8.29 5.91
C VAL A 356 6.91 7.87 5.55
N ILE A 357 6.78 6.64 5.08
CA ILE A 357 5.52 6.06 4.64
C ILE A 357 5.04 4.93 5.55
N ARG A 358 5.91 4.46 6.43
CA ARG A 358 5.61 3.37 7.36
C ARG A 358 6.41 3.54 8.65
N GLU A 359 5.73 3.39 9.80
CA GLU A 359 6.35 3.22 11.10
C GLU A 359 5.76 1.98 11.77
N GLU A 360 6.63 1.05 12.18
CA GLU A 360 6.27 -0.13 12.94
C GLU A 360 6.87 0.00 14.33
N ILE A 361 6.02 0.10 15.34
CA ILE A 361 6.43 0.11 16.72
C ILE A 361 6.43 -1.36 17.16
N ASP A 362 7.59 -1.89 17.58
CA ASP A 362 7.66 -3.19 18.23
C ASP A 362 6.85 -3.11 19.53
N ILE A 363 5.60 -3.59 19.51
CA ILE A 363 4.80 -3.80 20.70
C ILE A 363 5.31 -5.13 21.27
N ASN A 364 6.29 -5.05 22.20
CA ASN A 364 6.67 -6.16 23.05
C ASN A 364 5.57 -6.48 24.04
#